data_9b6398fe6c62d273291be5ab999b37a3
#
_entry.id   9b6398fe6c62d273291be5ab999b37a3
#
_cell.length_a   1.000
_cell.length_b   1.000
_cell.length_c   1.000
_cell.angle_alpha   90.00
_cell.angle_beta   90.00
_cell.angle_gamma   90.00
#
_symmetry.space_group_name_H-M   'P 1'
#
loop_
_entity.id
_entity.type
_entity.pdbx_description
1 polymer ?
#
loop_
_entity_poly.entity_id
_entity_poly.type
_entity_poly.pdbx_seq_one_letter_code
_entity_poly.pdbx_strand_id
1 'polypeptide(L)'
;METNKLSDAARARMYLLAKNGYDVDKAKRCWYFVNDSKEEPASNRLGDGIYLIGSDGTAVLFEGKLTEAPQSTEYIGIVQGDHSVAVALTDMAGGDDVTLTDSDDKTGDSQYYIEDYEEAVQDYDGETNTQHLRKIGLNPQIKLKDGEYIPSLGELYIICLNQYAINEALKFVGGQPLAKDWYWSSTEYSAPSAWYLYLDYGTARSLTKATYEGRVRAVSAFLR
;
A
#
# COMPACT_ATOMS: atom_id res chain seq x y z
N MET A 1 0.08 -26.76 21.88
CA MET A 1 0.33 -26.05 20.62
C MET A 1 -1.02 -25.85 19.94
N GLU A 2 -1.65 -24.71 20.16
CA GLU A 2 -2.89 -24.36 19.44
C GLU A 2 -2.51 -23.98 18.02
N THR A 3 -3.01 -24.75 17.06
CA THR A 3 -2.90 -24.42 15.63
C THR A 3 -3.75 -23.19 15.36
N ASN A 4 -3.08 -22.06 15.17
CA ASN A 4 -3.70 -20.79 14.76
C ASN A 4 -4.49 -21.03 13.47
N LYS A 5 -5.82 -21.16 13.58
CA LYS A 5 -6.70 -21.42 12.42
C LYS A 5 -6.90 -20.09 11.67
N LEU A 6 -6.31 -20.01 10.49
CA LEU A 6 -6.60 -18.92 9.55
C LEU A 6 -8.11 -18.73 9.40
N SER A 7 -8.57 -17.48 9.33
CA SER A 7 -9.97 -17.17 9.03
C SER A 7 -10.37 -17.75 7.66
N ASP A 8 -11.65 -18.00 7.45
CA ASP A 8 -12.14 -18.55 6.18
C ASP A 8 -11.87 -17.63 5.00
N ALA A 9 -11.87 -16.31 5.23
CA ALA A 9 -11.47 -15.31 4.24
C ALA A 9 -9.98 -15.42 3.86
N ALA A 10 -9.10 -15.64 4.85
CA ALA A 10 -7.68 -15.85 4.60
C ALA A 10 -7.42 -17.14 3.83
N ARG A 11 -8.13 -18.23 4.13
CA ARG A 11 -8.06 -19.50 3.40
C ARG A 11 -8.53 -19.37 1.96
N ALA A 12 -9.64 -18.66 1.73
CA ALA A 12 -10.17 -18.40 0.40
C ALA A 12 -9.17 -17.59 -0.45
N ARG A 13 -8.52 -16.57 0.13
CA ARG A 13 -7.46 -15.80 -0.54
C ARG A 13 -6.25 -16.65 -0.87
N MET A 14 -5.78 -17.46 0.07
CA MET A 14 -4.65 -18.38 -0.16
C MET A 14 -4.96 -19.41 -1.26
N TYR A 15 -6.20 -19.91 -1.32
CA TYR A 15 -6.65 -20.77 -2.40
C TYR A 15 -6.62 -20.08 -3.77
N LEU A 16 -7.09 -18.83 -3.85
CA LEU A 16 -7.06 -18.04 -5.07
C LEU A 16 -5.61 -17.72 -5.52
N LEU A 17 -4.72 -17.41 -4.59
CA LEU A 17 -3.30 -17.21 -4.88
C LEU A 17 -2.67 -18.48 -5.42
N ALA A 18 -2.87 -19.64 -4.75
CA ALA A 18 -2.36 -20.93 -5.21
C ALA A 18 -2.90 -21.32 -6.59
N LYS A 19 -4.19 -21.08 -6.84
CA LYS A 19 -4.83 -21.35 -8.13
C LYS A 19 -4.24 -20.51 -9.28
N ASN A 20 -3.70 -19.33 -8.98
CA ASN A 20 -3.05 -18.45 -9.93
C ASN A 20 -1.51 -18.63 -10.00
N GLY A 21 -0.99 -19.72 -9.41
CA GLY A 21 0.43 -20.07 -9.52
C GLY A 21 1.37 -19.35 -8.53
N TYR A 22 0.82 -18.69 -7.50
CA TYR A 22 1.63 -18.03 -6.47
C TYR A 22 2.19 -19.02 -5.46
N ASP A 23 3.41 -18.76 -5.01
CA ASP A 23 4.01 -19.46 -3.89
C ASP A 23 3.29 -19.10 -2.58
N VAL A 24 2.33 -19.97 -2.21
CA VAL A 24 1.49 -19.79 -1.01
C VAL A 24 2.32 -19.83 0.27
N ASP A 25 3.48 -20.50 0.29
CA ASP A 25 4.33 -20.57 1.46
C ASP A 25 5.14 -19.25 1.63
N LYS A 26 5.43 -18.56 0.54
CA LYS A 26 5.99 -17.22 0.55
C LYS A 26 4.97 -16.19 1.04
N ALA A 27 3.73 -16.27 0.56
CA ALA A 27 2.61 -15.45 1.04
C ALA A 27 2.29 -15.71 2.52
N LYS A 28 2.40 -16.96 3.00
CA LYS A 28 2.24 -17.30 4.42
C LYS A 28 3.29 -16.66 5.31
N ARG A 29 4.55 -16.55 4.88
CA ARG A 29 5.60 -15.90 5.68
C ARG A 29 5.29 -14.43 5.92
N CYS A 30 4.83 -13.72 4.91
CA CYS A 30 4.36 -12.33 5.07
C CYS A 30 3.16 -12.22 6.03
N TRP A 31 2.33 -13.26 6.13
CA TRP A 31 1.13 -13.28 6.97
C TRP A 31 1.39 -13.64 8.44
N TYR A 32 2.38 -14.50 8.72
CA TYR A 32 2.68 -14.95 10.10
C TYR A 32 3.30 -13.85 10.98
N PHE A 33 3.94 -12.85 10.40
CA PHE A 33 4.51 -11.75 11.16
C PHE A 33 3.46 -10.74 11.67
N VAL A 34 2.27 -10.71 11.08
CA VAL A 34 1.20 -9.74 11.43
C VAL A 34 0.33 -10.21 12.61
N ASN A 35 0.38 -11.48 13.01
CA ASN A 35 -0.59 -12.04 13.96
C ASN A 35 -0.05 -12.44 15.35
N ASP A 36 1.14 -12.00 15.74
CA ASP A 36 1.73 -12.38 17.05
C ASP A 36 1.61 -11.30 18.14
N SER A 37 0.80 -10.25 17.92
CA SER A 37 0.51 -9.26 18.94
C SER A 37 -0.65 -9.73 19.85
N LYS A 38 -0.37 -9.83 21.15
CA LYS A 38 -1.32 -10.12 22.22
C LYS A 38 -2.46 -9.11 22.20
N GLU A 39 -3.70 -9.61 22.19
CA GLU A 39 -4.91 -8.80 22.29
C GLU A 39 -4.85 -7.90 23.54
N GLU A 40 -4.76 -6.58 23.33
CA GLU A 40 -5.20 -5.61 24.33
C GLU A 40 -6.70 -5.32 24.13
N PRO A 41 -7.45 -5.03 25.20
CA PRO A 41 -8.91 -4.93 25.11
C PRO A 41 -9.33 -3.75 24.23
N ALA A 42 -10.29 -4.03 23.37
CA ALA A 42 -10.89 -3.14 22.38
C ALA A 42 -11.27 -1.76 22.94
N SER A 43 -10.50 -0.75 22.56
CA SER A 43 -10.93 0.64 22.61
C SER A 43 -10.90 1.22 21.21
N ASN A 44 -12.04 1.49 20.62
CA ASN A 44 -12.25 2.31 19.40
C ASN A 44 -11.43 2.00 18.11
N ARG A 45 -10.76 0.86 18.00
CA ARG A 45 -10.07 0.48 16.75
C ARG A 45 -11.03 -0.17 15.78
N LEU A 46 -10.95 0.20 14.50
CA LEU A 46 -11.67 -0.48 13.43
C LEU A 46 -11.14 -1.90 13.25
N GLY A 47 -12.01 -2.86 12.99
CA GLY A 47 -11.63 -4.24 12.66
C GLY A 47 -11.02 -4.35 11.26
N ASP A 48 -10.41 -5.52 10.96
CA ASP A 48 -9.89 -5.80 9.61
C ASP A 48 -10.98 -5.62 8.55
N GLY A 49 -10.65 -4.88 7.49
CA GLY A 49 -11.61 -4.64 6.41
C GLY A 49 -11.22 -3.50 5.47
N ILE A 50 -12.11 -3.27 4.53
CA ILE A 50 -12.02 -2.13 3.60
C ILE A 50 -13.06 -1.09 4.03
N TYR A 51 -12.66 0.16 4.05
CA TYR A 51 -13.47 1.26 4.53
C TYR A 51 -13.57 2.37 3.48
N LEU A 52 -14.70 3.04 3.44
CA LEU A 52 -14.88 4.31 2.73
C LEU A 52 -14.59 5.43 3.71
N ILE A 53 -13.59 6.26 3.41
CA ILE A 53 -13.16 7.36 4.29
C ILE A 53 -13.70 8.67 3.74
N GLY A 54 -14.56 9.33 4.51
CA GLY A 54 -15.11 10.64 4.18
C GLY A 54 -14.14 11.79 4.46
N SER A 55 -14.39 12.95 3.85
CA SER A 55 -13.64 14.19 4.08
C SER A 55 -13.70 14.70 5.52
N ASP A 56 -14.68 14.24 6.28
CA ASP A 56 -14.86 14.53 7.70
C ASP A 56 -14.13 13.54 8.63
N GLY A 57 -13.39 12.57 8.05
CA GLY A 57 -12.71 11.50 8.76
C GLY A 57 -13.62 10.31 9.14
N THR A 58 -14.90 10.34 8.75
CA THR A 58 -15.81 9.21 8.96
C THR A 58 -15.33 7.99 8.19
N ALA A 59 -15.23 6.83 8.86
CA ALA A 59 -14.87 5.57 8.26
C ALA A 59 -16.08 4.62 8.24
N VAL A 60 -16.51 4.19 7.05
CA VAL A 60 -17.64 3.28 6.86
C VAL A 60 -17.16 1.96 6.27
N LEU A 61 -17.42 0.84 6.93
CA LEU A 61 -17.05 -0.49 6.43
C LEU A 61 -17.72 -0.75 5.07
N PHE A 62 -16.92 -1.14 4.08
CA PHE A 62 -17.42 -1.46 2.74
C PHE A 62 -17.88 -2.91 2.65
N GLU A 63 -19.20 -3.10 2.57
CA GLU A 63 -19.86 -4.38 2.41
C GLU A 63 -20.52 -4.53 1.02
N GLY A 64 -19.87 -3.95 0.02
CA GLY A 64 -20.38 -3.95 -1.36
C GLY A 64 -21.62 -3.07 -1.52
N LYS A 65 -22.63 -3.56 -2.21
CA LYS A 65 -23.85 -2.78 -2.56
C LYS A 65 -24.72 -2.37 -1.36
N LEU A 66 -24.48 -2.94 -0.19
CA LEU A 66 -25.22 -2.63 1.04
C LEU A 66 -24.60 -1.46 1.81
N THR A 67 -23.44 -0.99 1.40
CA THR A 67 -22.74 0.11 2.05
C THR A 67 -23.40 1.44 1.69
N GLU A 68 -23.67 2.27 2.69
CA GLU A 68 -24.01 3.68 2.48
C GLU A 68 -22.70 4.48 2.48
N ALA A 69 -22.31 5.03 1.32
CA ALA A 69 -21.12 5.83 1.20
C ALA A 69 -21.23 7.12 2.02
N PRO A 70 -20.13 7.59 2.68
CA PRO A 70 -20.05 8.95 3.19
C PRO A 70 -20.33 9.97 2.09
N GLN A 71 -20.84 11.15 2.47
CA GLN A 71 -21.28 12.18 1.52
C GLN A 71 -20.17 12.67 0.57
N SER A 72 -18.91 12.52 0.97
CA SER A 72 -17.74 12.73 0.11
C SER A 72 -16.62 11.77 0.54
N THR A 73 -16.53 10.63 -0.15
CA THR A 73 -15.41 9.71 0.05
C THR A 73 -14.14 10.29 -0.59
N GLU A 74 -13.05 10.35 0.17
CA GLU A 74 -11.75 10.85 -0.31
C GLU A 74 -10.72 9.73 -0.45
N TYR A 75 -10.84 8.67 0.37
CA TYR A 75 -9.90 7.55 0.36
C TYR A 75 -10.64 6.22 0.54
N ILE A 76 -9.97 5.15 0.12
CA ILE A 76 -10.34 3.78 0.47
C ILE A 76 -9.38 3.30 1.57
N GLY A 77 -9.89 3.14 2.78
CA GLY A 77 -9.13 2.66 3.94
C GLY A 77 -8.99 1.15 3.91
N ILE A 78 -7.85 0.67 4.36
CA ILE A 78 -7.57 -0.74 4.60
C ILE A 78 -7.13 -0.88 6.05
N VAL A 79 -7.73 -1.78 6.79
CA VAL A 79 -7.25 -2.23 8.09
C VAL A 79 -6.89 -3.70 7.97
N GLN A 80 -5.67 -4.05 8.33
CA GLN A 80 -5.20 -5.43 8.32
C GLN A 80 -4.22 -5.64 9.49
N GLY A 81 -4.66 -6.31 10.54
CA GLY A 81 -3.91 -6.46 11.77
C GLY A 81 -3.60 -5.10 12.41
N ASP A 82 -2.33 -4.84 12.70
CA ASP A 82 -1.88 -3.58 13.29
C ASP A 82 -1.59 -2.47 12.26
N HIS A 83 -1.79 -2.76 10.97
CA HIS A 83 -1.52 -1.82 9.88
C HIS A 83 -2.80 -1.24 9.31
N SER A 84 -2.76 0.04 9.01
CA SER A 84 -3.84 0.73 8.30
C SER A 84 -3.26 1.73 7.30
N VAL A 85 -3.89 1.81 6.13
CA VAL A 85 -3.50 2.74 5.08
C VAL A 85 -4.74 3.20 4.32
N ALA A 86 -4.83 4.48 3.99
CA ALA A 86 -5.92 5.05 3.19
C ALA A 86 -5.41 5.36 1.77
N VAL A 87 -5.97 4.70 0.78
CA VAL A 87 -5.57 4.77 -0.64
C VAL A 87 -6.35 5.88 -1.33
N ALA A 88 -5.67 6.80 -2.00
CA ALA A 88 -6.31 7.86 -2.79
C ALA A 88 -7.18 7.30 -3.92
N LEU A 89 -8.20 8.03 -4.34
CA LEU A 89 -9.18 7.57 -5.33
C LEU A 89 -8.62 7.48 -6.76
N THR A 90 -7.50 8.15 -7.05
CA THR A 90 -6.88 8.19 -8.39
C THR A 90 -5.37 8.07 -8.31
N ASP A 91 -4.74 7.57 -9.37
CA ASP A 91 -3.29 7.63 -9.52
C ASP A 91 -2.82 9.08 -9.70
N MET A 92 -1.58 9.35 -9.30
CA MET A 92 -0.92 10.62 -9.58
C MET A 92 -0.67 10.80 -11.08
N ALA A 93 -0.31 12.00 -11.51
CA ALA A 93 -0.04 12.34 -12.91
C ALA A 93 -1.17 11.96 -13.90
N GLY A 94 -2.42 11.90 -13.42
CA GLY A 94 -3.57 11.48 -14.23
C GLY A 94 -3.59 10.00 -14.60
N GLY A 95 -2.73 9.18 -13.99
CA GLY A 95 -2.57 7.76 -14.27
C GLY A 95 -1.46 7.45 -15.28
N ASP A 96 -0.68 8.44 -15.68
CA ASP A 96 0.52 8.23 -16.48
C ASP A 96 1.65 7.67 -15.62
N ASP A 97 2.54 6.91 -16.25
CA ASP A 97 3.76 6.44 -15.63
C ASP A 97 4.75 7.61 -15.52
N VAL A 98 5.41 7.72 -14.38
CA VAL A 98 6.38 8.79 -14.09
C VAL A 98 7.61 8.23 -13.39
N THR A 99 8.73 8.93 -13.51
CA THR A 99 9.91 8.66 -12.67
C THR A 99 9.62 9.05 -11.22
N LEU A 100 10.25 8.39 -10.26
CA LEU A 100 10.04 8.70 -8.85
C LEU A 100 10.73 10.03 -8.46
N THR A 101 11.92 10.28 -9.00
CA THR A 101 12.68 11.51 -8.81
C THR A 101 12.94 12.21 -10.14
N ASP A 102 13.22 13.52 -10.10
CA ASP A 102 13.48 14.35 -11.27
C ASP A 102 14.94 14.30 -11.75
N SER A 103 15.84 13.80 -10.92
CA SER A 103 17.27 13.70 -11.20
C SER A 103 17.88 12.48 -10.54
N ASP A 104 19.02 12.03 -11.09
CA ASP A 104 19.89 11.01 -10.50
C ASP A 104 20.66 11.60 -9.31
N ASP A 105 19.98 12.01 -8.26
CA ASP A 105 20.68 12.42 -7.05
C ASP A 105 21.32 11.19 -6.40
N LYS A 106 22.65 11.21 -6.37
CA LYS A 106 23.49 10.17 -5.77
C LYS A 106 23.86 10.49 -4.32
N THR A 107 23.33 11.57 -3.78
CA THR A 107 23.68 12.07 -2.45
C THR A 107 22.76 11.57 -1.34
N GLY A 108 21.87 10.64 -1.65
CA GLY A 108 20.92 10.06 -0.70
C GLY A 108 21.59 9.56 0.57
N ASP A 109 20.87 9.60 1.67
CA ASP A 109 21.35 9.19 2.98
C ASP A 109 21.14 7.68 3.17
N SER A 110 22.24 6.94 3.35
CA SER A 110 22.23 5.48 3.47
C SER A 110 21.39 4.93 4.62
N GLN A 111 21.03 5.77 5.60
CA GLN A 111 20.14 5.36 6.69
C GLN A 111 18.71 5.02 6.21
N TYR A 112 18.33 5.48 5.02
CA TYR A 112 17.00 5.19 4.41
C TYR A 112 17.04 4.00 3.44
N TYR A 113 18.22 3.37 3.19
CA TYR A 113 18.32 2.29 2.23
C TYR A 113 18.02 0.95 2.87
N ILE A 114 17.11 0.20 2.26
CA ILE A 114 16.77 -1.16 2.64
C ILE A 114 17.03 -2.05 1.43
N GLU A 115 18.21 -2.69 1.39
CA GLU A 115 18.63 -3.54 0.27
C GLU A 115 18.04 -4.96 0.39
N ASP A 116 17.83 -5.41 1.62
CA ASP A 116 17.26 -6.73 1.87
C ASP A 116 15.75 -6.73 1.58
N TYR A 117 15.30 -7.69 0.79
CA TYR A 117 13.90 -7.81 0.40
C TYR A 117 12.98 -8.12 1.59
N GLU A 118 13.42 -8.99 2.50
CA GLU A 118 12.61 -9.40 3.66
C GLU A 118 12.45 -8.22 4.66
N GLU A 119 13.44 -7.35 4.74
CA GLU A 119 13.33 -6.10 5.50
C GLU A 119 12.47 -5.07 4.77
N ALA A 120 12.63 -4.91 3.46
CA ALA A 120 11.88 -3.93 2.67
C ALA A 120 10.37 -4.19 2.67
N VAL A 121 9.93 -5.45 2.67
CA VAL A 121 8.50 -5.80 2.77
C VAL A 121 7.91 -5.57 4.16
N GLN A 122 8.73 -5.29 5.15
CA GLN A 122 8.34 -4.93 6.51
C GLN A 122 8.49 -3.43 6.78
N ASP A 123 8.89 -2.65 5.78
CA ASP A 123 8.89 -1.21 5.88
C ASP A 123 7.46 -0.68 5.74
N TYR A 124 6.97 -0.04 6.79
CA TYR A 124 5.66 0.62 6.87
C TYR A 124 5.79 2.12 7.16
N ASP A 125 6.94 2.72 6.87
CA ASP A 125 7.22 4.12 7.16
C ASP A 125 7.22 5.01 5.89
N GLY A 126 6.21 4.80 5.03
CA GLY A 126 6.08 5.51 3.75
C GLY A 126 6.05 7.02 3.89
N GLU A 127 5.50 7.54 4.99
CA GLU A 127 5.47 8.98 5.26
C GLU A 127 6.89 9.56 5.42
N THR A 128 7.72 8.96 6.29
CA THR A 128 9.12 9.38 6.51
C THR A 128 9.95 9.22 5.23
N ASN A 129 9.80 8.09 4.54
CA ASN A 129 10.47 7.83 3.28
C ASN A 129 10.12 8.90 2.22
N THR A 130 8.83 9.27 2.11
CA THR A 130 8.38 10.32 1.19
C THR A 130 8.95 11.68 1.56
N GLN A 131 9.07 12.00 2.86
CA GLN A 131 9.71 13.24 3.29
C GLN A 131 11.19 13.29 2.87
N HIS A 132 11.89 12.14 2.89
CA HIS A 132 13.24 12.02 2.38
C HIS A 132 13.29 12.22 0.86
N LEU A 133 12.44 11.52 0.10
CA LEU A 133 12.34 11.69 -1.36
C LEU A 133 12.06 13.15 -1.77
N ARG A 134 11.24 13.87 -1.02
CA ARG A 134 11.02 15.33 -1.25
C ARG A 134 12.29 16.15 -1.10
N LYS A 135 13.19 15.79 -0.19
CA LYS A 135 14.47 16.50 0.02
C LYS A 135 15.47 16.24 -1.09
N ILE A 136 15.45 15.05 -1.67
CA ILE A 136 16.39 14.65 -2.74
C ILE A 136 15.87 14.94 -4.15
N GLY A 137 14.60 15.39 -4.32
CA GLY A 137 14.05 15.78 -5.61
C GLY A 137 12.94 14.85 -6.10
N LEU A 138 11.83 14.79 -5.37
CA LEU A 138 10.62 14.09 -5.82
C LEU A 138 10.14 14.66 -7.16
N ASN A 139 9.75 13.79 -8.11
CA ASN A 139 9.26 14.23 -9.42
C ASN A 139 8.08 15.20 -9.26
N PRO A 140 8.15 16.41 -9.88
CA PRO A 140 7.11 17.46 -9.71
C PRO A 140 5.73 17.09 -10.27
N GLN A 141 5.61 16.02 -11.04
CA GLN A 141 4.32 15.48 -11.49
C GLN A 141 3.60 14.72 -10.38
N ILE A 142 4.32 14.28 -9.33
CA ILE A 142 3.76 13.62 -8.14
C ILE A 142 3.28 14.71 -7.17
N LYS A 143 2.00 15.09 -7.30
CA LYS A 143 1.38 16.19 -6.54
C LYS A 143 0.63 15.66 -5.32
N LEU A 144 1.37 15.35 -4.26
CA LEU A 144 0.80 14.90 -2.99
C LEU A 144 0.11 16.06 -2.27
N LYS A 145 -1.12 15.84 -1.79
CA LYS A 145 -1.83 16.75 -0.89
C LYS A 145 -1.22 16.73 0.51
N ASP A 146 -1.68 17.62 1.38
CA ASP A 146 -1.30 17.59 2.79
C ASP A 146 -1.72 16.26 3.43
N GLY A 147 -0.78 15.61 4.12
CA GLY A 147 -0.98 14.30 4.72
C GLY A 147 -0.89 13.11 3.75
N GLU A 148 -0.77 13.36 2.43
CA GLU A 148 -0.50 12.29 1.47
C GLU A 148 0.99 12.00 1.34
N TYR A 149 1.28 10.71 1.12
CA TYR A 149 2.63 10.22 0.89
C TYR A 149 2.63 9.04 -0.11
N ILE A 150 3.80 8.66 -0.59
CA ILE A 150 3.99 7.49 -1.44
C ILE A 150 4.11 6.28 -0.50
N PRO A 151 3.32 5.23 -0.71
CA PRO A 151 3.37 4.05 0.17
C PRO A 151 4.78 3.43 0.18
N SER A 152 5.19 2.93 1.34
CA SER A 152 6.34 2.05 1.45
C SER A 152 6.10 0.70 0.75
N LEU A 153 7.11 -0.15 0.64
CA LEU A 153 6.94 -1.46 0.02
C LEU A 153 5.98 -2.35 0.82
N GLY A 154 6.04 -2.33 2.14
CA GLY A 154 5.12 -3.06 3.01
C GLY A 154 3.67 -2.60 2.85
N GLU A 155 3.44 -1.28 2.79
CA GLU A 155 2.11 -0.70 2.53
C GLU A 155 1.60 -1.05 1.13
N LEU A 156 2.46 -1.03 0.09
CA LEU A 156 2.08 -1.51 -1.24
C LEU A 156 1.69 -2.98 -1.26
N TYR A 157 2.35 -3.83 -0.46
CA TYR A 157 1.95 -5.23 -0.33
C TYR A 157 0.57 -5.39 0.32
N ILE A 158 0.24 -4.58 1.33
CA ILE A 158 -1.12 -4.56 1.90
C ILE A 158 -2.13 -4.17 0.81
N ILE A 159 -1.84 -3.15 0.00
CA ILE A 159 -2.68 -2.72 -1.12
C ILE A 159 -2.82 -3.84 -2.15
N CYS A 160 -1.72 -4.48 -2.55
CA CYS A 160 -1.69 -5.58 -3.51
C CYS A 160 -2.56 -6.77 -3.05
N LEU A 161 -2.41 -7.19 -1.79
CA LEU A 161 -3.18 -8.29 -1.21
C LEU A 161 -4.70 -8.01 -1.15
N ASN A 162 -5.06 -6.74 -1.05
CA ASN A 162 -6.46 -6.29 -0.97
C ASN A 162 -6.97 -5.69 -2.28
N GLN A 163 -6.20 -5.74 -3.38
CA GLN A 163 -6.46 -5.04 -4.64
C GLN A 163 -7.89 -5.26 -5.17
N TYR A 164 -8.39 -6.48 -5.12
CA TYR A 164 -9.74 -6.77 -5.60
C TYR A 164 -10.81 -5.99 -4.81
N ALA A 165 -10.77 -6.05 -3.50
CA ALA A 165 -11.74 -5.38 -2.64
C ALA A 165 -11.62 -3.84 -2.71
N ILE A 166 -10.37 -3.33 -2.80
CA ILE A 166 -10.10 -1.91 -3.03
C ILE A 166 -10.72 -1.47 -4.37
N ASN A 167 -10.52 -2.23 -5.45
CA ASN A 167 -11.05 -1.90 -6.76
C ASN A 167 -12.59 -1.92 -6.81
N GLU A 168 -13.24 -2.82 -6.07
CA GLU A 168 -14.71 -2.79 -5.95
C GLU A 168 -15.17 -1.55 -5.17
N ALA A 169 -14.47 -1.16 -4.09
CA ALA A 169 -14.78 0.06 -3.35
C ALA A 169 -14.51 1.32 -4.20
N LEU A 170 -13.38 1.38 -4.92
CA LEU A 170 -13.07 2.49 -5.85
C LEU A 170 -14.16 2.65 -6.91
N LYS A 171 -14.59 1.56 -7.57
CA LYS A 171 -15.68 1.60 -8.55
C LYS A 171 -16.99 2.10 -7.92
N PHE A 172 -17.28 1.67 -6.70
CA PHE A 172 -18.50 2.05 -5.97
C PHE A 172 -18.57 3.56 -5.73
N VAL A 173 -17.44 4.20 -5.41
CA VAL A 173 -17.38 5.66 -5.17
C VAL A 173 -16.99 6.48 -6.40
N GLY A 174 -16.86 5.85 -7.58
CA GLY A 174 -16.46 6.54 -8.82
C GLY A 174 -14.98 6.87 -8.91
N GLY A 175 -14.13 6.22 -8.13
CA GLY A 175 -12.67 6.34 -8.20
C GLY A 175 -12.07 5.50 -9.34
N GLN A 176 -10.79 5.71 -9.61
CA GLN A 176 -10.02 4.98 -10.61
C GLN A 176 -9.50 3.66 -9.99
N PRO A 177 -9.87 2.49 -10.52
CA PRO A 177 -9.31 1.23 -10.07
C PRO A 177 -7.78 1.20 -10.18
N LEU A 178 -7.13 0.49 -9.26
CA LEU A 178 -5.70 0.20 -9.32
C LEU A 178 -5.41 -0.60 -10.59
N ALA A 179 -4.41 -0.18 -11.35
CA ALA A 179 -4.00 -0.86 -12.57
C ALA A 179 -3.24 -2.16 -12.23
N LYS A 180 -3.25 -3.10 -13.17
CA LYS A 180 -2.38 -4.29 -13.16
C LYS A 180 -1.02 -3.91 -13.72
N ASP A 181 -0.31 -3.08 -12.98
CA ASP A 181 0.90 -2.42 -13.45
C ASP A 181 1.91 -2.25 -12.32
N TRP A 182 3.04 -1.65 -12.65
CA TRP A 182 4.11 -1.34 -11.73
C TRP A 182 3.83 -0.04 -10.96
N TYR A 183 3.98 -0.10 -9.65
CA TYR A 183 3.83 1.04 -8.76
C TYR A 183 5.09 1.31 -7.97
N TRP A 184 5.52 2.56 -7.92
CA TRP A 184 6.62 3.00 -7.08
C TRP A 184 6.28 2.87 -5.59
N SER A 185 7.24 2.35 -4.82
CA SER A 185 7.25 2.54 -3.37
C SER A 185 8.17 3.69 -2.99
N SER A 186 7.98 4.22 -1.79
CA SER A 186 8.92 5.19 -1.19
C SER A 186 10.10 4.52 -0.51
N THR A 187 10.14 3.19 -0.39
CA THR A 187 11.26 2.44 0.18
C THR A 187 12.44 2.48 -0.78
N GLU A 188 13.52 3.12 -0.38
CA GLU A 188 14.72 3.22 -1.20
C GLU A 188 15.57 1.95 -1.06
N TYR A 189 16.06 1.42 -2.20
CA TYR A 189 17.03 0.34 -2.23
C TYR A 189 18.47 0.86 -2.08
N SER A 190 18.76 1.99 -2.72
CA SER A 190 20.07 2.64 -2.75
C SER A 190 19.92 4.09 -3.20
N ALA A 191 21.03 4.86 -3.21
CA ALA A 191 21.02 6.24 -3.70
C ALA A 191 20.30 6.42 -5.06
N PRO A 192 20.57 5.62 -6.11
CA PRO A 192 19.88 5.79 -7.38
C PRO A 192 18.55 5.01 -7.47
N SER A 193 18.24 4.08 -6.57
CA SER A 193 17.17 3.09 -6.79
C SER A 193 16.19 3.01 -5.64
N ALA A 194 14.91 2.74 -5.98
CA ALA A 194 13.85 2.44 -5.02
C ALA A 194 13.16 1.12 -5.38
N TRP A 195 12.45 0.55 -4.42
CA TRP A 195 11.61 -0.61 -4.64
C TRP A 195 10.36 -0.24 -5.45
N TYR A 196 9.88 -1.21 -6.22
CA TYR A 196 8.88 -1.08 -7.25
C TYR A 196 8.06 -2.37 -7.30
N LEU A 197 6.75 -2.29 -7.18
CA LEU A 197 5.88 -3.46 -7.04
C LEU A 197 4.93 -3.60 -8.24
N TYR A 198 4.92 -4.77 -8.86
CA TYR A 198 3.90 -5.12 -9.87
C TYR A 198 2.64 -5.63 -9.16
N LEU A 199 1.57 -4.85 -9.17
CA LEU A 199 0.38 -5.14 -8.35
C LEU A 199 -0.38 -6.41 -8.77
N ASP A 200 -0.33 -6.83 -10.05
CA ASP A 200 -1.05 -8.04 -10.49
C ASP A 200 -0.44 -9.33 -9.91
N TYR A 201 0.90 -9.38 -9.77
CA TYR A 201 1.62 -10.57 -9.33
C TYR A 201 2.33 -10.43 -7.98
N GLY A 202 2.33 -9.24 -7.38
CA GLY A 202 3.06 -9.00 -6.13
C GLY A 202 4.57 -9.19 -6.27
N THR A 203 5.13 -8.94 -7.46
CA THR A 203 6.56 -9.06 -7.73
C THR A 203 7.23 -7.73 -7.48
N ALA A 204 8.21 -7.68 -6.56
CA ALA A 204 9.02 -6.49 -6.33
C ALA A 204 10.36 -6.54 -7.05
N ARG A 205 10.86 -5.38 -7.44
CA ARG A 205 12.21 -5.15 -8.00
C ARG A 205 12.74 -3.81 -7.51
N SER A 206 14.05 -3.63 -7.54
CA SER A 206 14.67 -2.31 -7.38
C SER A 206 15.01 -1.74 -8.75
N LEU A 207 14.61 -0.49 -9.01
CA LEU A 207 14.87 0.21 -10.26
C LEU A 207 15.34 1.63 -10.02
N THR A 208 16.05 2.22 -10.99
CA THR A 208 16.58 3.58 -10.90
C THR A 208 15.45 4.60 -10.90
N LYS A 209 15.39 5.41 -9.85
CA LYS A 209 14.32 6.38 -9.57
C LYS A 209 14.09 7.43 -10.66
N ALA A 210 15.17 7.88 -11.30
CA ALA A 210 15.14 8.98 -12.27
C ALA A 210 15.04 8.54 -13.74
N THR A 211 15.07 7.23 -14.03
CA THR A 211 15.08 6.73 -15.42
C THR A 211 13.96 5.75 -15.72
N TYR A 212 13.52 5.00 -14.73
CA TYR A 212 12.36 4.11 -14.93
C TYR A 212 11.09 4.85 -14.56
N GLU A 213 10.05 4.57 -15.32
CA GLU A 213 8.72 5.14 -15.11
C GLU A 213 7.77 4.08 -14.55
N GLY A 214 6.84 4.51 -13.74
CA GLY A 214 5.81 3.68 -13.15
C GLY A 214 4.74 4.52 -12.50
N ARG A 215 3.66 3.88 -12.11
CA ARG A 215 2.52 4.53 -11.47
C ARG A 215 2.84 4.94 -10.06
N VAL A 216 2.17 5.97 -9.61
CA VAL A 216 2.18 6.38 -8.21
C VAL A 216 0.74 6.50 -7.74
N ARG A 217 0.38 5.75 -6.71
CA ARG A 217 -0.87 5.92 -5.96
C ARG A 217 -0.53 6.48 -4.60
N ALA A 218 -0.99 7.70 -4.32
CA ALA A 218 -0.82 8.28 -3.00
C ALA A 218 -1.64 7.53 -1.95
N VAL A 219 -1.14 7.54 -0.74
CA VAL A 219 -1.84 7.07 0.45
C VAL A 219 -1.79 8.12 1.54
N SER A 220 -2.63 7.96 2.55
CA SER A 220 -2.63 8.78 3.76
C SER A 220 -2.70 7.87 4.99
N ALA A 221 -2.13 8.32 6.10
CA ALA A 221 -2.31 7.65 7.36
C ALA A 221 -3.77 7.82 7.83
N PHE A 222 -4.40 6.74 8.25
CA PHE A 222 -5.65 6.82 8.97
C PHE A 222 -5.64 5.85 10.15
N LEU A 223 -6.31 6.18 11.23
CA LEU A 223 -6.29 5.42 12.48
C LEU A 223 -4.90 5.38 13.16
N ARG A 224 -4.36 6.54 13.49
CA ARG A 224 -3.30 6.66 14.51
C ARG A 224 -3.87 6.90 15.89
#